data_aefc1aafc0099bf49398783e7ab16751
#
_entry.id   aefc1aafc0099bf49398783e7ab16751
#
_cell.length_a   1.000
_cell.length_b   1.000
_cell.length_c   1.000
_cell.angle_alpha   90.00
_cell.angle_beta   90.00
_cell.angle_gamma   90.00
#
_symmetry.space_group_name_H-M   'P 1'
#
loop_
_entity.id
_entity.type
_entity.pdbx_description
1 polymer ?
#
loop_
_entity_poly.entity_id
_entity_poly.type
_entity_poly.pdbx_seq_one_letter_code
_entity_poly.pdbx_strand_id
1 'polypeptide(L)'
;PIISVPYSISNVIGFNFANMTLIVYVVFVIIEMILHTIWQFVDKSANQLGMYLLRDVLQIPVSIIFTRFLNIFSGMIPSVNNNMPVQIMLLIIAVILTGIGAAMSLNMRIIPNPGDGIVQAISDTTKLNKRKGKGVGFCKNCFDITNVTITFIIGLSTGHFLLGLGVGTILAMIGVGRVIAVFNNLFMDKMNKIAFDYVE
;
A
#
# COMPACT_ATOMS: atom_id res chain seq x y z
N PRO A 1 -2.01 3.76 -6.75
CA PRO A 1 -0.72 3.62 -7.45
C PRO A 1 -0.11 2.23 -7.28
N ILE A 2 0.00 1.67 -6.07
CA ILE A 2 0.62 0.37 -5.80
C ILE A 2 -0.02 -0.76 -6.64
N ILE A 3 -1.34 -0.77 -6.74
CA ILE A 3 -2.12 -1.79 -7.46
C ILE A 3 -2.08 -1.58 -8.98
N SER A 4 -1.57 -0.45 -9.50
CA SER A 4 -1.51 -0.21 -10.95
C SER A 4 -0.55 -1.16 -11.67
N VAL A 5 0.56 -1.55 -11.03
CA VAL A 5 1.53 -2.51 -11.59
C VAL A 5 0.89 -3.89 -11.80
N PRO A 6 0.34 -4.57 -10.77
CA PRO A 6 -0.30 -5.86 -10.97
C PRO A 6 -1.51 -5.78 -11.92
N TYR A 7 -2.24 -4.67 -11.93
CA TYR A 7 -3.34 -4.46 -12.86
C TYR A 7 -2.83 -4.45 -14.32
N SER A 8 -1.79 -3.70 -14.61
CA SER A 8 -1.22 -3.63 -15.96
C SER A 8 -0.68 -4.97 -16.41
N ILE A 9 0.09 -5.66 -15.56
CA ILE A 9 0.63 -6.97 -15.88
C ILE A 9 -0.51 -7.98 -16.13
N SER A 10 -1.53 -8.01 -15.25
CA SER A 10 -2.67 -8.93 -15.38
C SER A 10 -3.42 -8.75 -16.70
N ASN A 11 -3.60 -7.50 -17.14
CA ASN A 11 -4.25 -7.22 -18.43
C ASN A 11 -3.40 -7.62 -19.63
N VAL A 12 -2.08 -7.43 -19.56
CA VAL A 12 -1.17 -7.79 -20.66
C VAL A 12 -1.10 -9.30 -20.87
N ILE A 13 -1.03 -10.07 -19.78
CA ILE A 13 -0.88 -11.53 -19.87
C ILE A 13 -2.20 -12.29 -19.78
N GLY A 14 -3.34 -11.59 -19.63
CA GLY A 14 -4.65 -12.22 -19.47
C GLY A 14 -4.82 -13.00 -18.16
N PHE A 15 -4.09 -12.62 -17.09
CA PHE A 15 -4.12 -13.29 -15.80
C PHE A 15 -5.11 -12.63 -14.83
N ASN A 16 -5.63 -13.40 -13.85
CA ASN A 16 -6.56 -12.85 -12.86
C ASN A 16 -5.88 -11.75 -12.03
N PHE A 17 -6.51 -10.58 -11.96
CA PHE A 17 -5.97 -9.39 -11.29
C PHE A 17 -5.65 -9.62 -9.80
N ALA A 18 -6.55 -10.27 -9.05
CA ALA A 18 -6.31 -10.49 -7.64
C ALA A 18 -5.16 -11.49 -7.39
N ASN A 19 -5.03 -12.52 -8.22
CA ASN A 19 -3.91 -13.45 -8.14
C ASN A 19 -2.58 -12.76 -8.52
N MET A 20 -2.59 -11.88 -9.53
CA MET A 20 -1.41 -11.08 -9.87
C MET A 20 -1.03 -10.13 -8.72
N THR A 21 -2.01 -9.51 -8.09
CA THR A 21 -1.80 -8.66 -6.90
C THR A 21 -1.15 -9.46 -5.77
N LEU A 22 -1.60 -10.69 -5.53
CA LEU A 22 -1.00 -11.58 -4.53
C LEU A 22 0.47 -11.89 -4.84
N ILE A 23 0.80 -12.18 -6.11
CA ILE A 23 2.18 -12.45 -6.53
C ILE A 23 3.07 -11.21 -6.25
N VAL A 24 2.62 -10.02 -6.64
CA VAL A 24 3.36 -8.78 -6.39
C VAL A 24 3.52 -8.51 -4.89
N TYR A 25 2.51 -8.81 -4.08
CA TYR A 25 2.59 -8.67 -2.63
C TYR A 25 3.60 -9.65 -2.00
N VAL A 26 3.68 -10.88 -2.49
CA VAL A 26 4.72 -11.82 -2.05
C VAL A 26 6.11 -11.30 -2.38
N VAL A 27 6.30 -10.71 -3.57
CA VAL A 27 7.58 -10.07 -3.93
C VAL A 27 7.90 -8.90 -2.98
N PHE A 28 6.91 -8.08 -2.62
CA PHE A 28 7.13 -6.99 -1.66
C PHE A 28 7.53 -7.52 -0.28
N VAL A 29 6.88 -8.57 0.22
CA VAL A 29 7.24 -9.21 1.49
C VAL A 29 8.69 -9.73 1.46
N ILE A 30 9.12 -10.36 0.37
CA ILE A 30 10.51 -10.81 0.22
C ILE A 30 11.48 -9.64 0.29
N ILE A 31 11.18 -8.53 -0.39
CA ILE A 31 12.00 -7.31 -0.36
C ILE A 31 12.03 -6.72 1.07
N GLU A 32 10.89 -6.69 1.78
CA GLU A 32 10.82 -6.25 3.17
C GLU A 32 11.71 -7.08 4.09
N MET A 33 11.65 -8.40 3.99
CA MET A 33 12.51 -9.30 4.77
C MET A 33 14.00 -9.02 4.52
N ILE A 34 14.39 -8.75 3.26
CA ILE A 34 15.75 -8.38 2.90
C ILE A 34 16.12 -7.03 3.52
N LEU A 35 15.24 -6.02 3.42
CA LEU A 35 15.47 -4.69 3.98
C LEU A 35 15.59 -4.73 5.51
N HIS A 36 14.71 -5.46 6.21
CA HIS A 36 14.79 -5.61 7.66
C HIS A 36 16.07 -6.34 8.09
N THR A 37 16.50 -7.33 7.32
CA THR A 37 17.79 -8.02 7.56
C THR A 37 18.97 -7.05 7.39
N ILE A 38 19.01 -6.27 6.31
CA ILE A 38 20.04 -5.25 6.07
C ILE A 38 20.02 -4.19 7.18
N TRP A 39 18.82 -3.74 7.57
CA TRP A 39 18.67 -2.73 8.61
C TRP A 39 19.27 -3.19 9.95
N GLN A 40 19.11 -4.44 10.33
CA GLN A 40 19.71 -5.01 11.54
C GLN A 40 21.25 -4.99 11.50
N PHE A 41 21.85 -5.27 10.33
CA PHE A 41 23.30 -5.19 10.20
C PHE A 41 23.83 -3.76 10.31
N VAL A 42 23.03 -2.77 9.91
CA VAL A 42 23.39 -1.34 9.96
C VAL A 42 23.14 -0.73 11.35
N ASP A 43 22.09 -1.18 12.03
CA ASP A 43 21.68 -0.67 13.34
C ASP A 43 21.66 -1.81 14.37
N LYS A 44 22.80 -2.03 15.03
CA LYS A 44 23.01 -3.11 16.02
C LYS A 44 22.07 -3.04 17.24
N SER A 45 21.30 -1.97 17.39
CA SER A 45 20.29 -1.83 18.45
C SER A 45 18.99 -2.60 18.18
N ALA A 46 18.82 -3.13 16.97
CA ALA A 46 17.60 -3.85 16.56
C ALA A 46 17.65 -5.32 17.02
N ASN A 47 17.51 -5.56 18.31
CA ASN A 47 17.54 -6.91 18.91
C ASN A 47 16.22 -7.71 18.63
N GLN A 48 15.39 -7.31 17.64
CA GLN A 48 14.06 -7.85 17.40
C GLN A 48 13.84 -8.32 15.95
N LEU A 49 14.90 -8.74 15.22
CA LEU A 49 14.76 -9.19 13.84
C LEU A 49 13.72 -10.28 13.68
N GLY A 50 13.68 -11.27 14.59
CA GLY A 50 12.72 -12.34 14.53
C GLY A 50 11.26 -11.86 14.54
N MET A 51 11.00 -10.79 15.31
CA MET A 51 9.66 -10.18 15.37
C MET A 51 9.30 -9.47 14.04
N TYR A 52 10.26 -8.75 13.42
CA TYR A 52 10.05 -8.09 12.14
C TYR A 52 9.79 -9.12 11.04
N LEU A 53 10.65 -10.14 10.92
CA LEU A 53 10.49 -11.20 9.93
C LEU A 53 9.18 -11.99 10.12
N LEU A 54 8.77 -12.23 11.38
CA LEU A 54 7.48 -12.86 11.65
C LEU A 54 6.32 -12.01 11.15
N ARG A 55 6.36 -10.70 11.39
CA ARG A 55 5.34 -9.76 10.89
C ARG A 55 5.30 -9.73 9.36
N ASP A 56 6.46 -9.72 8.70
CA ASP A 56 6.55 -9.75 7.24
C ASP A 56 5.91 -11.03 6.68
N VAL A 57 6.23 -12.21 7.24
CA VAL A 57 5.64 -13.48 6.82
C VAL A 57 4.12 -13.50 7.05
N LEU A 58 3.63 -12.92 8.17
CA LEU A 58 2.20 -12.85 8.47
C LEU A 58 1.42 -11.91 7.54
N GLN A 59 2.10 -11.07 6.76
CA GLN A 59 1.46 -10.29 5.70
C GLN A 59 0.92 -11.17 4.57
N ILE A 60 1.53 -12.36 4.33
CA ILE A 60 1.11 -13.26 3.24
C ILE A 60 -0.33 -13.76 3.45
N PRO A 61 -0.71 -14.39 4.60
CA PRO A 61 -2.09 -14.80 4.83
C PRO A 61 -3.08 -13.62 4.81
N VAL A 62 -2.70 -12.46 5.34
CA VAL A 62 -3.54 -11.24 5.25
C VAL A 62 -3.75 -10.82 3.79
N SER A 63 -2.71 -10.90 2.97
CA SER A 63 -2.79 -10.61 1.53
C SER A 63 -3.69 -11.58 0.77
N ILE A 64 -3.69 -12.85 1.17
CA ILE A 64 -4.61 -13.84 0.58
C ILE A 64 -6.05 -13.44 0.87
N ILE A 65 -6.38 -13.10 2.11
CA ILE A 65 -7.72 -12.63 2.48
C ILE A 65 -8.08 -11.37 1.69
N PHE A 66 -7.21 -10.38 1.65
CA PHE A 66 -7.41 -9.14 0.91
C PHE A 66 -7.68 -9.37 -0.58
N THR A 67 -6.88 -10.23 -1.22
CA THR A 67 -7.05 -10.51 -2.65
C THR A 67 -8.31 -11.31 -2.96
N ARG A 68 -8.81 -12.13 -2.02
CA ARG A 68 -10.13 -12.77 -2.15
C ARG A 68 -11.26 -11.74 -2.08
N PHE A 69 -11.17 -10.77 -1.18
CA PHE A 69 -12.11 -9.64 -1.17
C PHE A 69 -12.07 -8.84 -2.47
N LEU A 70 -10.88 -8.60 -3.07
CA LEU A 70 -10.79 -7.94 -4.37
C LEU A 70 -11.59 -8.69 -5.46
N ASN A 71 -11.51 -10.02 -5.50
CA ASN A 71 -12.28 -10.82 -6.45
C ASN A 71 -13.79 -10.70 -6.20
N ILE A 72 -14.25 -10.75 -4.95
CA ILE A 72 -15.65 -10.62 -4.58
C ILE A 72 -16.16 -9.25 -5.01
N PHE A 73 -15.48 -8.17 -4.64
CA PHE A 73 -15.90 -6.81 -4.97
C PHE A 73 -15.85 -6.55 -6.48
N SER A 74 -14.87 -7.09 -7.20
CA SER A 74 -14.78 -6.99 -8.65
C SER A 74 -15.99 -7.63 -9.34
N GLY A 75 -16.56 -8.68 -8.74
CA GLY A 75 -17.79 -9.32 -9.25
C GLY A 75 -19.09 -8.63 -8.83
N MET A 76 -19.07 -7.91 -7.70
CA MET A 76 -20.27 -7.27 -7.13
C MET A 76 -20.49 -5.84 -7.63
N ILE A 77 -19.41 -5.11 -7.94
CA ILE A 77 -19.50 -3.71 -8.37
C ILE A 77 -19.68 -3.67 -9.88
N PRO A 78 -20.87 -3.25 -10.38
CA PRO A 78 -21.08 -3.12 -11.80
C PRO A 78 -20.19 -2.04 -12.40
N SER A 79 -19.70 -2.26 -13.62
CA SER A 79 -18.95 -1.25 -14.36
C SER A 79 -19.87 -0.07 -14.71
N VAL A 80 -19.66 1.05 -14.04
CA VAL A 80 -20.42 2.29 -14.29
C VAL A 80 -19.77 3.03 -15.47
N ASN A 81 -20.04 2.57 -16.69
CA ASN A 81 -19.34 3.06 -17.88
C ASN A 81 -19.85 4.41 -18.43
N ASN A 82 -21.05 4.88 -18.05
CA ASN A 82 -21.67 6.03 -18.70
C ASN A 82 -22.08 7.20 -17.81
N ASN A 83 -21.77 7.19 -16.50
CA ASN A 83 -22.14 8.25 -15.57
C ASN A 83 -20.88 8.86 -14.90
N MET A 84 -20.29 9.87 -15.54
CA MET A 84 -19.11 10.57 -14.98
C MET A 84 -19.31 11.06 -13.54
N PRO A 85 -20.42 11.69 -13.13
CA PRO A 85 -20.64 12.10 -11.75
C PRO A 85 -20.59 10.95 -10.75
N VAL A 86 -21.18 9.80 -11.10
CA VAL A 86 -21.16 8.60 -10.23
C VAL A 86 -19.75 8.02 -10.12
N GLN A 87 -19.00 7.98 -11.21
CA GLN A 87 -17.59 7.54 -11.19
C GLN A 87 -16.72 8.41 -10.29
N ILE A 88 -16.88 9.74 -10.37
CA ILE A 88 -16.16 10.70 -9.52
C ILE A 88 -16.54 10.51 -8.05
N MET A 89 -17.82 10.36 -7.75
CA MET A 89 -18.30 10.13 -6.38
C MET A 89 -17.74 8.84 -5.81
N LEU A 90 -17.79 7.74 -6.56
CA LEU A 90 -17.21 6.46 -6.14
C LEU A 90 -15.69 6.56 -5.94
N LEU A 91 -14.98 7.29 -6.80
CA LEU A 91 -13.54 7.52 -6.66
C LEU A 91 -13.22 8.30 -5.37
N ILE A 92 -13.97 9.34 -5.06
CA ILE A 92 -13.78 10.13 -3.82
C ILE A 92 -14.00 9.23 -2.60
N ILE A 93 -15.07 8.45 -2.58
CA ILE A 93 -15.38 7.50 -1.49
C ILE A 93 -14.24 6.48 -1.37
N ALA A 94 -13.78 5.90 -2.47
CA ALA A 94 -12.68 4.94 -2.49
C ALA A 94 -11.38 5.53 -1.94
N VAL A 95 -11.03 6.77 -2.31
CA VAL A 95 -9.84 7.47 -1.81
C VAL A 95 -9.94 7.71 -0.31
N ILE A 96 -11.11 8.13 0.20
CA ILE A 96 -11.33 8.36 1.63
C ILE A 96 -11.22 7.04 2.40
N LEU A 97 -11.92 6.00 1.98
CA LEU A 97 -11.90 4.69 2.65
C LEU A 97 -10.50 4.07 2.64
N THR A 98 -9.80 4.15 1.50
CA THR A 98 -8.41 3.67 1.38
C THR A 98 -7.48 4.45 2.31
N GLY A 99 -7.62 5.77 2.39
CA GLY A 99 -6.81 6.61 3.27
C GLY A 99 -7.05 6.32 4.74
N ILE A 100 -8.29 6.13 5.16
CA ILE A 100 -8.66 5.75 6.53
C ILE A 100 -8.10 4.35 6.86
N GLY A 101 -8.32 3.37 5.99
CA GLY A 101 -7.82 2.00 6.18
C GLY A 101 -6.29 1.94 6.28
N ALA A 102 -5.59 2.67 5.39
CA ALA A 102 -4.14 2.77 5.44
C ALA A 102 -3.64 3.46 6.73
N ALA A 103 -4.29 4.56 7.17
CA ALA A 103 -3.95 5.23 8.42
C ALA A 103 -4.13 4.30 9.64
N MET A 104 -5.23 3.57 9.69
CA MET A 104 -5.48 2.59 10.77
C MET A 104 -4.41 1.49 10.75
N SER A 105 -4.15 0.89 9.60
CA SER A 105 -3.14 -0.18 9.45
C SER A 105 -1.73 0.28 9.88
N LEU A 106 -1.31 1.47 9.44
CA LEU A 106 0.01 2.03 9.76
C LEU A 106 0.14 2.40 11.25
N ASN A 107 -0.91 2.94 11.87
CA ASN A 107 -0.89 3.39 13.26
C ASN A 107 -0.95 2.21 14.24
N MET A 108 -1.69 1.17 13.92
CA MET A 108 -1.81 -0.02 14.78
C MET A 108 -0.52 -0.87 14.80
N ARG A 109 0.36 -0.73 13.81
CA ARG A 109 1.66 -1.43 13.70
C ARG A 109 1.60 -2.95 13.94
N ILE A 110 0.47 -3.58 13.68
CA ILE A 110 0.28 -5.02 13.90
C ILE A 110 0.86 -5.79 12.71
N ILE A 111 0.14 -5.79 11.61
CA ILE A 111 0.56 -6.41 10.34
C ILE A 111 0.08 -5.47 9.23
N PRO A 112 0.96 -4.67 8.62
CA PRO A 112 0.58 -3.78 7.53
C PRO A 112 0.25 -4.59 6.27
N ASN A 113 -0.45 -3.97 5.33
CA ASN A 113 -0.54 -4.49 3.98
C ASN A 113 0.85 -4.44 3.33
N PRO A 114 1.29 -5.44 2.54
CA PRO A 114 2.63 -5.46 1.93
C PRO A 114 3.00 -4.18 1.16
N GLY A 115 2.02 -3.52 0.53
CA GLY A 115 2.26 -2.24 -0.14
C GLY A 115 2.60 -1.08 0.81
N ASP A 116 2.12 -1.13 2.05
CA ASP A 116 2.45 -0.14 3.08
C ASP A 116 3.65 -0.60 3.92
N GLY A 117 3.82 -1.92 4.13
CA GLY A 117 4.94 -2.52 4.84
C GLY A 117 6.27 -2.22 4.16
N ILE A 118 6.37 -2.42 2.84
CA ILE A 118 7.60 -2.09 2.07
C ILE A 118 7.98 -0.61 2.20
N VAL A 119 7.00 0.31 2.24
CA VAL A 119 7.24 1.73 2.45
C VAL A 119 7.81 1.98 3.85
N GLN A 120 7.28 1.29 4.86
CA GLN A 120 7.80 1.34 6.22
C GLN A 120 9.23 0.80 6.28
N ALA A 121 9.50 -0.37 5.73
CA ALA A 121 10.82 -0.98 5.69
C ALA A 121 11.87 -0.08 5.01
N ILE A 122 11.51 0.56 3.89
CA ILE A 122 12.37 1.55 3.22
C ILE A 122 12.63 2.76 4.14
N SER A 123 11.60 3.28 4.80
CA SER A 123 11.73 4.43 5.70
C SER A 123 12.63 4.14 6.90
N ASP A 124 12.53 2.94 7.46
CA ASP A 124 13.33 2.50 8.60
C ASP A 124 14.79 2.26 8.20
N THR A 125 15.02 1.58 7.07
CA THR A 125 16.37 1.30 6.54
C THR A 125 17.11 2.59 6.17
N THR A 126 16.42 3.57 5.59
CA THR A 126 17.01 4.87 5.21
C THR A 126 17.13 5.86 6.37
N LYS A 127 16.71 5.49 7.59
CA LYS A 127 16.66 6.35 8.78
C LYS A 127 15.84 7.64 8.60
N LEU A 128 15.03 7.73 7.58
CA LEU A 128 14.12 8.86 7.33
C LEU A 128 13.02 8.94 8.39
N ASN A 129 12.71 7.84 9.04
CA ASN A 129 11.72 7.78 10.14
C ASN A 129 12.13 8.67 11.35
N LYS A 130 13.42 8.95 11.54
CA LYS A 130 13.92 9.87 12.59
C LYS A 130 13.49 11.33 12.37
N ARG A 131 12.96 11.71 11.21
CA ARG A 131 12.46 13.05 10.88
C ARG A 131 10.97 13.21 11.24
N LYS A 132 10.60 13.13 12.54
CA LYS A 132 9.27 13.46 13.09
C LYS A 132 8.08 13.01 12.20
N GLY A 133 8.01 11.73 11.84
CA GLY A 133 6.87 11.16 11.08
C GLY A 133 6.74 11.57 9.61
N LYS A 134 7.58 12.48 9.10
CA LYS A 134 7.54 12.93 7.69
C LYS A 134 8.23 11.96 6.73
N GLY A 135 9.07 11.07 7.23
CA GLY A 135 9.87 10.15 6.42
C GLY A 135 9.03 9.09 5.70
N VAL A 136 8.05 8.50 6.38
CA VAL A 136 7.17 7.47 5.79
C VAL A 136 6.33 8.06 4.64
N GLY A 137 5.80 9.27 4.80
CA GLY A 137 5.04 9.95 3.75
C GLY A 137 5.89 10.24 2.51
N PHE A 138 7.15 10.65 2.70
CA PHE A 138 8.08 10.86 1.59
C PHE A 138 8.40 9.55 0.87
N CYS A 139 8.73 8.48 1.63
CA CYS A 139 8.98 7.16 1.07
C CYS A 139 7.76 6.62 0.31
N LYS A 140 6.54 6.85 0.84
CA LYS A 140 5.31 6.47 0.15
C LYS A 140 5.16 7.19 -1.18
N ASN A 141 5.38 8.50 -1.22
CA ASN A 141 5.29 9.25 -2.46
C ASN A 141 6.32 8.77 -3.49
N CYS A 142 7.57 8.52 -3.08
CA CYS A 142 8.59 7.98 -3.96
C CYS A 142 8.20 6.59 -4.48
N PHE A 143 7.68 5.73 -3.62
CA PHE A 143 7.23 4.39 -3.97
C PHE A 143 6.03 4.42 -4.93
N ASP A 144 5.07 5.31 -4.68
CA ASP A 144 3.91 5.50 -5.56
C ASP A 144 4.34 6.03 -6.95
N ILE A 145 5.27 6.97 -7.01
CA ILE A 145 5.85 7.47 -8.27
C ILE A 145 6.56 6.33 -9.01
N THR A 146 7.35 5.52 -8.32
CA THR A 146 8.04 4.37 -8.91
C THR A 146 7.04 3.38 -9.51
N ASN A 147 5.97 3.02 -8.80
CA ASN A 147 4.93 2.12 -9.30
C ASN A 147 4.21 2.71 -10.53
N VAL A 148 3.88 4.00 -10.52
CA VAL A 148 3.29 4.69 -11.67
C VAL A 148 4.25 4.67 -12.86
N THR A 149 5.54 4.90 -12.64
CA THR A 149 6.56 4.86 -13.69
C THR A 149 6.69 3.46 -14.30
N ILE A 150 6.73 2.42 -13.47
CA ILE A 150 6.76 1.03 -13.94
C ILE A 150 5.52 0.72 -14.77
N THR A 151 4.34 1.10 -14.27
CA THR A 151 3.07 0.93 -14.99
C THR A 151 3.08 1.63 -16.35
N PHE A 152 3.62 2.84 -16.41
CA PHE A 152 3.75 3.60 -17.65
C PHE A 152 4.69 2.92 -18.65
N ILE A 153 5.84 2.40 -18.19
CA ILE A 153 6.78 1.64 -19.02
C ILE A 153 6.12 0.37 -19.59
N ILE A 154 5.35 -0.36 -18.77
CA ILE A 154 4.60 -1.54 -19.22
C ILE A 154 3.58 -1.13 -20.29
N GLY A 155 2.84 -0.05 -20.06
CA GLY A 155 1.88 0.48 -21.05
C GLY A 155 2.54 0.87 -22.37
N LEU A 156 3.71 1.52 -22.33
CA LEU A 156 4.52 1.87 -23.50
C LEU A 156 4.97 0.63 -24.28
N SER A 157 5.52 -0.36 -23.58
CA SER A 157 6.07 -1.57 -24.22
C SER A 157 4.99 -2.46 -24.86
N THR A 158 3.73 -2.35 -24.39
CA THR A 158 2.60 -3.12 -24.91
C THR A 158 1.70 -2.37 -25.89
N GLY A 159 2.05 -1.11 -26.20
CA GLY A 159 1.25 -0.26 -27.12
C GLY A 159 -0.03 0.29 -26.52
N HIS A 160 -0.26 0.10 -25.20
CA HIS A 160 -1.43 0.57 -24.48
C HIS A 160 -1.05 1.68 -23.49
N PHE A 161 -0.85 2.88 -23.95
CA PHE A 161 -0.28 4.03 -23.23
C PHE A 161 -0.84 4.33 -21.84
N LEU A 162 -2.13 4.05 -21.61
CA LEU A 162 -2.82 4.39 -20.37
C LEU A 162 -3.30 3.14 -19.61
N LEU A 163 -2.74 1.98 -19.90
CA LEU A 163 -3.11 0.74 -19.22
C LEU A 163 -2.76 0.83 -17.73
N GLY A 164 -3.79 0.84 -16.89
CA GLY A 164 -3.62 0.97 -15.42
C GLY A 164 -3.31 2.39 -14.93
N LEU A 165 -3.20 3.37 -15.82
CA LEU A 165 -3.01 4.79 -15.49
C LEU A 165 -4.22 5.60 -15.93
N GLY A 166 -5.04 5.98 -14.99
CA GLY A 166 -6.17 6.88 -15.21
C GLY A 166 -6.06 8.12 -14.33
N VAL A 167 -6.95 9.09 -14.57
CA VAL A 167 -7.12 10.27 -13.69
C VAL A 167 -7.31 9.82 -12.23
N GLY A 168 -8.02 8.71 -12.01
CA GLY A 168 -8.20 8.11 -10.70
C GLY A 168 -6.90 7.71 -10.00
N THR A 169 -5.89 7.22 -10.74
CA THR A 169 -4.59 6.85 -10.18
C THR A 169 -3.85 8.08 -9.64
N ILE A 170 -3.89 9.19 -10.39
CA ILE A 170 -3.26 10.45 -9.98
C ILE A 170 -3.99 11.05 -8.79
N LEU A 171 -5.33 11.07 -8.82
CA LEU A 171 -6.15 11.57 -7.71
C LEU A 171 -5.95 10.71 -6.45
N ALA A 172 -5.85 9.39 -6.57
CA ALA A 172 -5.56 8.50 -5.45
C ALA A 172 -4.15 8.74 -4.88
N MET A 173 -3.14 8.93 -5.73
CA MET A 173 -1.77 9.21 -5.31
C MET A 173 -1.68 10.46 -4.43
N ILE A 174 -2.40 11.52 -4.81
CA ILE A 174 -2.41 12.79 -4.06
C ILE A 174 -3.39 12.71 -2.88
N GLY A 175 -4.57 12.12 -3.08
CA GLY A 175 -5.69 12.14 -2.14
C GLY A 175 -5.47 11.24 -0.93
N VAL A 176 -5.03 10.01 -1.13
CA VAL A 176 -4.86 9.02 -0.05
C VAL A 176 -3.89 9.53 1.02
N GLY A 177 -2.74 10.10 0.62
CA GLY A 177 -1.77 10.65 1.56
C GLY A 177 -2.33 11.81 2.39
N ARG A 178 -3.20 12.64 1.81
CA ARG A 178 -3.87 13.76 2.53
C ARG A 178 -4.92 13.24 3.50
N VAL A 179 -5.70 12.24 3.11
CA VAL A 179 -6.68 11.61 4.00
C VAL A 179 -5.98 10.96 5.20
N ILE A 180 -4.85 10.27 4.97
CA ILE A 180 -4.02 9.72 6.06
C ILE A 180 -3.57 10.83 7.01
N ALA A 181 -3.07 11.96 6.49
CA ALA A 181 -2.62 13.08 7.32
C ALA A 181 -3.76 13.69 8.14
N VAL A 182 -4.92 13.91 7.54
CA VAL A 182 -6.12 14.43 8.23
C VAL A 182 -6.60 13.45 9.30
N PHE A 183 -6.69 12.17 8.95
CA PHE A 183 -7.11 11.13 9.90
C PHE A 183 -6.16 11.02 11.10
N ASN A 184 -4.86 11.06 10.86
CA ASN A 184 -3.86 11.04 11.92
C ASN A 184 -3.97 12.25 12.84
N ASN A 185 -4.16 13.46 12.28
CA ASN A 185 -4.34 14.66 13.10
C ASN A 185 -5.59 14.60 14.00
N LEU A 186 -6.64 13.89 13.57
CA LEU A 186 -7.89 13.82 14.32
C LEU A 186 -7.96 12.64 15.31
N PHE A 187 -7.35 11.52 14.98
CA PHE A 187 -7.59 10.25 15.67
C PHE A 187 -6.34 9.57 16.22
N MET A 188 -5.12 10.01 15.86
CA MET A 188 -3.89 9.30 16.25
C MET A 188 -3.73 9.18 17.77
N ASP A 189 -4.00 10.26 18.53
CA ASP A 189 -3.89 10.25 19.99
C ASP A 189 -4.90 9.30 20.63
N LYS A 190 -6.13 9.23 20.09
CA LYS A 190 -7.15 8.29 20.56
C LYS A 190 -6.80 6.85 20.25
N MET A 191 -6.26 6.59 19.05
CA MET A 191 -5.86 5.26 18.64
C MET A 191 -4.66 4.77 19.44
N ASN A 192 -3.68 5.63 19.70
CA ASN A 192 -2.53 5.30 20.54
C ASN A 192 -2.99 4.90 21.97
N LYS A 193 -3.91 5.63 22.57
CA LYS A 193 -4.47 5.26 23.88
C LYS A 193 -5.12 3.88 23.82
N ILE A 194 -5.97 3.61 22.84
CA ILE A 194 -6.65 2.30 22.72
C ILE A 194 -5.64 1.17 22.47
N ALA A 195 -4.60 1.41 21.64
CA ALA A 195 -3.65 0.37 21.27
C ALA A 195 -2.62 0.06 22.37
N PHE A 196 -2.29 1.01 23.24
CA PHE A 196 -1.20 0.88 24.21
C PHE A 196 -1.69 0.85 25.67
N ASP A 197 -2.88 1.38 26.00
CA ASP A 197 -3.47 1.23 27.35
C ASP A 197 -3.89 -0.22 27.68
N TYR A 198 -3.92 -1.12 26.71
CA TYR A 198 -4.16 -2.56 26.94
C TYR A 198 -2.86 -3.37 27.16
N VAL A 199 -1.69 -2.73 27.20
CA VAL A 199 -0.39 -3.39 27.35
C VAL A 199 0.24 -3.11 28.73
N GLU A 200 -0.38 -2.25 29.54
CA GLU A 200 -0.13 -2.13 31.00
C GLU A 200 -1.12 -2.96 31.79
#